data_36f3e68cf40b752d80ac5d8a3ced6191
#
_entry.id   36f3e68cf40b752d80ac5d8a3ced6191
#
_cell.length_a   1.000
_cell.length_b   1.000
_cell.length_c   1.000
_cell.angle_alpha   90.00
_cell.angle_beta   90.00
_cell.angle_gamma   90.00
#
_symmetry.space_group_name_H-M   'P 1'
#
loop_
_entity.id
_entity.type
_entity.pdbx_description
1 polymer ?
#
loop_
_entity_poly.entity_id
_entity_poly.type
_entity_poly.pdbx_seq_one_letter_code
_entity_poly.pdbx_strand_id
1 'polypeptide(L)'
;ADTICIKDMANLLLPYDAYSLVKKLKENVSVPIHLHTHNTTGTGDMVNLMAAQAGVDIVDCALSPLANGTSQPATESLVATLQGTSRDTGLDLEKLSEVAAHFRTVADKLNINPKVLKVDTNTLLYQVPGGMLSNLISQLKQANAEDKYYDVLAEVPRVRADFGYPPLVTPTSQIVGTQAVMNVLVGERYKMVTKESKGMLRGEYGKLPGTVNEEVRAKAGIKPEDVITCRPADLLEPELPKYREEYKDLARSEEDVLSLALFPQVAPKFINRRNLRTPKPHRTMAPI
;
A
#
# COMPACT_ATOMS: atom_id res chain seq x y z
N ALA A 1 -9.37 -6.30 16.93
CA ALA A 1 -9.69 -5.86 15.57
C ALA A 1 -11.19 -5.93 15.37
N ASP A 2 -11.77 -4.99 14.67
CA ASP A 2 -13.21 -4.90 14.38
C ASP A 2 -13.55 -5.64 13.07
N THR A 3 -12.60 -5.71 12.15
CA THR A 3 -12.69 -6.41 10.87
C THR A 3 -11.36 -7.04 10.49
N ILE A 4 -11.38 -8.03 9.59
CA ILE A 4 -10.18 -8.51 8.88
C ILE A 4 -10.29 -8.10 7.43
N CYS A 5 -9.30 -7.33 6.94
CA CYS A 5 -9.26 -6.86 5.57
C CYS A 5 -8.32 -7.71 4.71
N ILE A 6 -8.85 -8.28 3.64
CA ILE A 6 -8.06 -8.84 2.53
C ILE A 6 -7.63 -7.66 1.67
N LYS A 7 -6.33 -7.37 1.61
CA LYS A 7 -5.81 -6.24 0.84
C LYS A 7 -5.06 -6.70 -0.40
N ASP A 8 -5.70 -6.53 -1.55
CA ASP A 8 -5.19 -6.91 -2.86
C ASP A 8 -4.87 -5.67 -3.70
N MET A 9 -3.67 -5.12 -3.49
CA MET A 9 -3.20 -3.89 -4.14
C MET A 9 -2.91 -4.01 -5.63
N ALA A 10 -2.73 -5.22 -6.12
CA ALA A 10 -2.33 -5.47 -7.50
C ALA A 10 -3.40 -6.20 -8.32
N ASN A 11 -4.54 -6.51 -7.72
CA ASN A 11 -5.60 -7.34 -8.31
C ASN A 11 -5.04 -8.70 -8.78
N LEU A 12 -4.30 -9.36 -7.88
CA LEU A 12 -3.74 -10.71 -8.09
C LEU A 12 -4.63 -11.81 -7.53
N LEU A 13 -5.56 -11.47 -6.66
CA LEU A 13 -6.57 -12.40 -6.16
C LEU A 13 -7.52 -12.71 -7.32
N LEU A 14 -7.55 -13.98 -7.72
CA LEU A 14 -8.44 -14.42 -8.78
C LEU A 14 -9.85 -14.73 -8.25
N PRO A 15 -10.91 -14.67 -9.09
CA PRO A 15 -12.30 -14.78 -8.63
C PRO A 15 -12.60 -16.04 -7.82
N TYR A 16 -12.15 -17.21 -8.27
CA TYR A 16 -12.37 -18.48 -7.56
C TYR A 16 -11.55 -18.59 -6.27
N ASP A 17 -10.36 -18.01 -6.23
CA ASP A 17 -9.54 -17.94 -5.03
C ASP A 17 -10.16 -16.99 -4.00
N ALA A 18 -10.75 -15.87 -4.44
CA ALA A 18 -11.52 -14.96 -3.60
C ALA A 18 -12.70 -15.67 -2.93
N TYR A 19 -13.48 -16.45 -3.69
CA TYR A 19 -14.56 -17.26 -3.14
C TYR A 19 -14.06 -18.21 -2.07
N SER A 20 -13.01 -18.99 -2.38
CA SER A 20 -12.46 -20.00 -1.48
C SER A 20 -11.87 -19.37 -0.21
N LEU A 21 -11.14 -18.25 -0.36
CA LEU A 21 -10.52 -17.54 0.76
C LEU A 21 -11.57 -16.94 1.69
N VAL A 22 -12.53 -16.19 1.14
CA VAL A 22 -13.61 -15.57 1.93
C VAL A 22 -14.40 -16.63 2.66
N LYS A 23 -14.80 -17.73 1.99
CA LYS A 23 -15.51 -18.84 2.62
C LYS A 23 -14.74 -19.42 3.81
N LYS A 24 -13.45 -19.72 3.64
CA LYS A 24 -12.60 -20.23 4.72
C LYS A 24 -12.45 -19.24 5.87
N LEU A 25 -12.31 -17.94 5.58
CA LEU A 25 -12.26 -16.91 6.61
C LEU A 25 -13.57 -16.85 7.40
N LYS A 26 -14.72 -16.85 6.73
CA LYS A 26 -16.04 -16.85 7.39
C LYS A 26 -16.28 -18.08 8.27
N GLU A 27 -15.67 -19.23 7.95
CA GLU A 27 -15.73 -20.45 8.75
C GLU A 27 -14.81 -20.41 9.99
N ASN A 28 -13.76 -19.59 10.00
CA ASN A 28 -12.69 -19.63 11.00
C ASN A 28 -12.56 -18.37 11.86
N VAL A 29 -13.20 -17.25 11.49
CA VAL A 29 -13.13 -16.00 12.23
C VAL A 29 -14.53 -15.44 12.48
N SER A 30 -14.73 -14.80 13.65
CA SER A 30 -16.01 -14.24 14.07
C SER A 30 -16.22 -12.78 13.69
N VAL A 31 -15.16 -12.08 13.29
CA VAL A 31 -15.22 -10.67 12.87
C VAL A 31 -15.61 -10.55 11.40
N PRO A 32 -16.23 -9.41 10.98
CA PRO A 32 -16.56 -9.18 9.58
C PRO A 32 -15.34 -9.27 8.67
N ILE A 33 -15.52 -9.82 7.47
CA ILE A 33 -14.50 -9.92 6.42
C ILE A 33 -14.70 -8.75 5.45
N HIS A 34 -13.63 -8.01 5.25
CA HIS A 34 -13.55 -6.86 4.37
C HIS A 34 -12.64 -7.19 3.19
N LEU A 35 -13.08 -6.90 1.96
CA LEU A 35 -12.27 -7.06 0.75
C LEU A 35 -11.95 -5.70 0.14
N HIS A 36 -10.66 -5.43 0.01
CA HIS A 36 -10.11 -4.31 -0.75
C HIS A 36 -9.30 -4.85 -1.93
N THR A 37 -9.82 -4.75 -3.13
CA THR A 37 -9.11 -5.12 -4.35
C THR A 37 -9.10 -3.97 -5.35
N HIS A 38 -8.01 -3.83 -6.09
CA HIS A 38 -7.93 -2.95 -7.25
C HIS A 38 -8.50 -3.65 -8.49
N ASN A 39 -8.59 -2.93 -9.61
CA ASN A 39 -9.06 -3.49 -10.89
C ASN A 39 -7.97 -3.45 -11.98
N THR A 40 -6.71 -3.54 -11.56
CA THR A 40 -5.54 -3.39 -12.43
C THR A 40 -5.52 -4.44 -13.53
N THR A 41 -5.85 -5.70 -13.21
CA THR A 41 -5.86 -6.82 -14.17
C THR A 41 -7.19 -6.98 -14.91
N GLY A 42 -8.21 -6.21 -14.51
CA GLY A 42 -9.56 -6.30 -15.06
C GLY A 42 -10.42 -7.41 -14.45
N THR A 43 -9.93 -8.10 -13.41
CA THR A 43 -10.68 -9.18 -12.75
C THR A 43 -11.41 -8.71 -11.49
N GLY A 44 -11.20 -7.46 -11.05
CA GLY A 44 -11.68 -6.94 -9.76
C GLY A 44 -13.20 -7.00 -9.58
N ASP A 45 -13.98 -6.70 -10.62
CA ASP A 45 -15.45 -6.83 -10.57
C ASP A 45 -15.88 -8.28 -10.35
N MET A 46 -15.23 -9.23 -11.04
CA MET A 46 -15.47 -10.67 -10.86
C MET A 46 -15.04 -11.15 -9.48
N VAL A 47 -13.94 -10.62 -8.95
CA VAL A 47 -13.47 -10.90 -7.58
C VAL A 47 -14.48 -10.45 -6.55
N ASN A 48 -15.00 -9.22 -6.67
CA ASN A 48 -16.03 -8.69 -5.77
C ASN A 48 -17.32 -9.51 -5.84
N LEU A 49 -17.75 -9.91 -7.02
CA LEU A 49 -18.93 -10.77 -7.20
C LEU A 49 -18.75 -12.13 -6.51
N MET A 50 -17.62 -12.79 -6.72
CA MET A 50 -17.35 -14.10 -6.12
C MET A 50 -17.18 -14.01 -4.60
N ALA A 51 -16.56 -12.94 -4.10
CA ALA A 51 -16.48 -12.67 -2.67
C ALA A 51 -17.86 -12.41 -2.04
N ALA A 52 -18.75 -11.66 -2.74
CA ALA A 52 -20.12 -11.44 -2.31
C ALA A 52 -20.90 -12.77 -2.20
N GLN A 53 -20.75 -13.65 -3.19
CA GLN A 53 -21.35 -15.00 -3.14
C GLN A 53 -20.81 -15.86 -1.99
N ALA A 54 -19.52 -15.70 -1.64
CA ALA A 54 -18.90 -16.41 -0.52
C ALA A 54 -19.25 -15.84 0.85
N GLY A 55 -19.93 -14.68 0.92
CA GLY A 55 -20.41 -14.09 2.17
C GLY A 55 -19.51 -13.00 2.74
N VAL A 56 -18.69 -12.31 1.94
CA VAL A 56 -17.95 -11.13 2.38
C VAL A 56 -18.92 -10.08 2.96
N ASP A 57 -18.49 -9.39 4.00
CA ASP A 57 -19.35 -8.41 4.69
C ASP A 57 -19.18 -7.00 4.15
N ILE A 58 -17.97 -6.64 3.72
CA ILE A 58 -17.61 -5.30 3.25
C ILE A 58 -16.74 -5.43 2.00
N VAL A 59 -17.02 -4.61 0.98
CA VAL A 59 -16.17 -4.46 -0.21
C VAL A 59 -15.89 -2.98 -0.48
N ASP A 60 -14.65 -2.69 -0.86
CA ASP A 60 -14.27 -1.34 -1.28
C ASP A 60 -14.46 -1.19 -2.79
N CYS A 61 -15.12 -0.10 -3.16
CA CYS A 61 -15.34 0.30 -4.54
C CYS A 61 -15.03 1.79 -4.70
N ALA A 62 -14.91 2.24 -5.94
CA ALA A 62 -14.78 3.66 -6.28
C ALA A 62 -15.95 4.10 -7.15
N LEU A 63 -16.35 5.37 -7.06
CA LEU A 63 -17.35 5.94 -7.97
C LEU A 63 -16.82 5.87 -9.42
N SER A 64 -17.70 5.56 -10.36
CA SER A 64 -17.33 5.23 -11.74
C SER A 64 -16.37 6.22 -12.43
N PRO A 65 -16.40 7.55 -12.20
CA PRO A 65 -15.43 8.46 -12.82
C PRO A 65 -13.98 8.27 -12.34
N LEU A 66 -13.80 7.62 -11.19
CA LEU A 66 -12.51 7.39 -10.53
C LEU A 66 -12.17 5.90 -10.39
N ALA A 67 -13.00 5.03 -10.95
CA ALA A 67 -12.89 3.57 -10.82
C ALA A 67 -11.99 2.95 -11.89
N ASN A 68 -11.68 1.67 -11.69
CA ASN A 68 -10.95 0.80 -12.61
C ASN A 68 -9.44 1.04 -12.72
N GLY A 69 -8.75 0.17 -13.45
CA GLY A 69 -7.30 0.19 -13.58
C GLY A 69 -6.62 0.13 -12.22
N THR A 70 -5.78 1.10 -11.89
CA THR A 70 -5.09 1.18 -10.59
C THR A 70 -5.97 1.62 -9.43
N SER A 71 -7.25 1.93 -9.70
CA SER A 71 -8.28 2.15 -8.68
C SER A 71 -9.11 0.88 -8.44
N GLN A 72 -10.17 0.99 -7.63
CA GLN A 72 -11.07 -0.10 -7.29
C GLN A 72 -12.14 -0.30 -8.39
N PRO A 73 -12.87 -1.44 -8.38
CA PRO A 73 -14.06 -1.62 -9.21
C PRO A 73 -15.12 -0.54 -8.99
N ALA A 74 -15.95 -0.31 -10.00
CA ALA A 74 -16.99 0.72 -9.93
C ALA A 74 -18.13 0.35 -8.97
N THR A 75 -18.47 1.26 -8.05
CA THR A 75 -19.54 1.09 -7.06
C THR A 75 -20.88 0.83 -7.75
N GLU A 76 -21.24 1.64 -8.73
CA GLU A 76 -22.52 1.55 -9.42
C GLU A 76 -22.69 0.22 -10.14
N SER A 77 -21.61 -0.32 -10.71
CA SER A 77 -21.62 -1.62 -11.40
C SER A 77 -21.88 -2.77 -10.41
N LEU A 78 -21.23 -2.75 -9.25
CA LEU A 78 -21.43 -3.77 -8.22
C LEU A 78 -22.84 -3.70 -7.61
N VAL A 79 -23.33 -2.49 -7.30
CA VAL A 79 -24.69 -2.27 -6.79
C VAL A 79 -25.72 -2.82 -7.76
N ALA A 80 -25.63 -2.48 -9.04
CA ALA A 80 -26.53 -2.99 -10.08
C ALA A 80 -26.44 -4.52 -10.24
N THR A 81 -25.24 -5.09 -10.13
CA THR A 81 -25.03 -6.56 -10.21
C THR A 81 -25.68 -7.31 -9.06
N LEU A 82 -25.67 -6.75 -7.85
CA LEU A 82 -26.21 -7.40 -6.66
C LEU A 82 -27.71 -7.10 -6.41
N GLN A 83 -28.27 -6.13 -7.11
CA GLN A 83 -29.66 -5.71 -6.95
C GLN A 83 -30.63 -6.89 -7.14
N GLY A 84 -31.60 -7.02 -6.22
CA GLY A 84 -32.58 -8.11 -6.22
C GLY A 84 -32.05 -9.49 -5.84
N THR A 85 -30.78 -9.61 -5.48
CA THR A 85 -30.19 -10.84 -4.94
C THR A 85 -30.23 -10.88 -3.41
N SER A 86 -29.86 -12.01 -2.80
CA SER A 86 -29.67 -12.12 -1.34
C SER A 86 -28.50 -11.25 -0.82
N ARG A 87 -27.73 -10.65 -1.70
CA ARG A 87 -26.59 -9.78 -1.39
C ARG A 87 -26.84 -8.33 -1.83
N ASP A 88 -28.10 -7.98 -2.08
CA ASP A 88 -28.49 -6.62 -2.42
C ASP A 88 -28.00 -5.64 -1.35
N THR A 89 -27.36 -4.57 -1.79
CA THR A 89 -26.79 -3.55 -0.91
C THR A 89 -27.83 -2.57 -0.36
N GLY A 90 -29.01 -2.51 -0.97
CA GLY A 90 -30.04 -1.53 -0.68
C GLY A 90 -29.67 -0.10 -1.09
N LEU A 91 -28.56 0.10 -1.81
CA LEU A 91 -28.15 1.41 -2.29
C LEU A 91 -28.97 1.83 -3.52
N ASP A 92 -29.34 3.10 -3.57
CA ASP A 92 -30.10 3.72 -4.64
C ASP A 92 -29.17 4.06 -5.81
N LEU A 93 -29.34 3.38 -6.95
CA LEU A 93 -28.49 3.56 -8.13
C LEU A 93 -28.63 4.93 -8.78
N GLU A 94 -29.82 5.56 -8.72
CA GLU A 94 -30.04 6.90 -9.28
C GLU A 94 -29.26 7.94 -8.47
N LYS A 95 -29.32 7.88 -7.14
CA LYS A 95 -28.54 8.76 -6.27
C LYS A 95 -27.03 8.54 -6.42
N LEU A 96 -26.56 7.30 -6.56
CA LEU A 96 -25.17 7.03 -6.86
C LEU A 96 -24.74 7.65 -8.18
N SER A 97 -25.60 7.59 -9.21
CA SER A 97 -25.34 8.23 -10.51
C SER A 97 -25.26 9.76 -10.42
N GLU A 98 -26.09 10.39 -9.59
CA GLU A 98 -26.00 11.83 -9.32
C GLU A 98 -24.66 12.20 -8.67
N VAL A 99 -24.25 11.44 -7.65
CA VAL A 99 -22.95 11.63 -6.99
C VAL A 99 -21.80 11.42 -7.99
N ALA A 100 -21.87 10.37 -8.81
CA ALA A 100 -20.88 10.12 -9.84
C ALA A 100 -20.80 11.25 -10.88
N ALA A 101 -21.94 11.85 -11.26
CA ALA A 101 -21.96 13.01 -12.17
C ALA A 101 -21.18 14.20 -11.57
N HIS A 102 -21.32 14.47 -10.28
CA HIS A 102 -20.52 15.48 -9.59
C HIS A 102 -19.01 15.14 -9.65
N PHE A 103 -18.62 13.91 -9.29
CA PHE A 103 -17.22 13.50 -9.31
C PHE A 103 -16.61 13.43 -10.71
N ARG A 104 -17.39 13.29 -11.77
CA ARG A 104 -16.92 13.43 -13.14
C ARG A 104 -16.36 14.82 -13.40
N THR A 105 -17.06 15.86 -12.94
CA THR A 105 -16.56 17.24 -13.06
C THR A 105 -15.30 17.51 -12.22
N VAL A 106 -15.16 16.79 -11.10
CA VAL A 106 -13.93 16.85 -10.26
C VAL A 106 -12.76 16.14 -10.97
N ALA A 107 -12.99 14.94 -11.51
CA ALA A 107 -11.99 14.18 -12.25
C ALA A 107 -11.44 14.97 -13.45
N ASP A 108 -12.31 15.64 -14.20
CA ASP A 108 -11.92 16.50 -15.32
C ASP A 108 -10.98 17.64 -14.88
N LYS A 109 -11.25 18.27 -13.73
CA LYS A 109 -10.41 19.33 -13.16
C LYS A 109 -9.05 18.82 -12.66
N LEU A 110 -8.98 17.58 -12.20
CA LEU A 110 -7.75 16.98 -11.70
C LEU A 110 -6.83 16.46 -12.82
N ASN A 111 -7.24 16.52 -14.08
CA ASN A 111 -6.48 16.02 -15.24
C ASN A 111 -5.97 14.57 -15.01
N ILE A 112 -6.82 13.69 -14.51
CA ILE A 112 -6.45 12.31 -14.23
C ILE A 112 -5.99 11.65 -15.54
N ASN A 113 -4.79 11.09 -15.52
CA ASN A 113 -4.25 10.40 -16.70
C ASN A 113 -5.11 9.17 -17.02
N PRO A 114 -5.83 9.11 -18.15
CA PRO A 114 -6.72 8.01 -18.47
C PRO A 114 -6.00 6.66 -18.64
N LYS A 115 -4.67 6.66 -18.78
CA LYS A 115 -3.89 5.42 -18.86
C LYS A 115 -3.88 4.65 -17.53
N VAL A 116 -3.98 5.34 -16.40
CA VAL A 116 -4.00 4.68 -15.08
C VAL A 116 -5.32 3.95 -14.80
N LEU A 117 -6.38 4.29 -15.54
CA LEU A 117 -7.71 3.65 -15.44
C LEU A 117 -7.89 2.47 -16.41
N LYS A 118 -6.84 2.13 -17.16
CA LYS A 118 -6.86 1.00 -18.09
C LYS A 118 -6.37 -0.28 -17.44
N VAL A 119 -6.87 -1.40 -17.93
CA VAL A 119 -6.42 -2.74 -17.54
C VAL A 119 -4.99 -2.97 -18.03
N ASP A 120 -4.15 -3.55 -17.15
CA ASP A 120 -2.81 -4.04 -17.49
C ASP A 120 -2.65 -5.50 -17.04
N THR A 121 -2.78 -6.41 -17.99
CA THR A 121 -2.67 -7.84 -17.76
C THR A 121 -1.24 -8.32 -17.49
N ASN A 122 -0.21 -7.49 -17.73
CA ASN A 122 1.17 -7.81 -17.38
C ASN A 122 1.33 -7.97 -15.86
N THR A 123 0.47 -7.32 -15.08
CA THR A 123 0.43 -7.50 -13.62
C THR A 123 0.20 -8.97 -13.23
N LEU A 124 -0.58 -9.74 -14.00
CA LEU A 124 -0.79 -11.18 -13.74
C LEU A 124 0.48 -12.00 -13.95
N LEU A 125 1.34 -11.60 -14.89
CA LEU A 125 2.58 -12.30 -15.21
C LEU A 125 3.71 -11.94 -14.25
N TYR A 126 3.92 -10.64 -14.03
CA TYR A 126 5.06 -10.13 -13.26
C TYR A 126 4.72 -9.86 -11.80
N GLN A 127 3.45 -9.92 -11.42
CA GLN A 127 2.94 -9.69 -10.05
C GLN A 127 3.34 -8.31 -9.48
N VAL A 128 3.51 -7.31 -10.34
CA VAL A 128 3.98 -5.98 -9.98
C VAL A 128 2.79 -5.00 -9.93
N PRO A 129 2.50 -4.40 -8.75
CA PRO A 129 1.46 -3.38 -8.62
C PRO A 129 1.73 -2.15 -9.49
N GLY A 130 0.66 -1.50 -10.01
CA GLY A 130 0.79 -0.34 -10.91
C GLY A 130 1.61 0.82 -10.35
N GLY A 131 1.52 1.11 -9.05
CA GLY A 131 2.37 2.12 -8.39
C GLY A 131 3.85 1.76 -8.38
N MET A 132 4.18 0.46 -8.29
CA MET A 132 5.56 -0.03 -8.40
C MET A 132 6.11 0.12 -9.81
N LEU A 133 5.28 -0.17 -10.85
CA LEU A 133 5.68 0.01 -12.26
C LEU A 133 6.14 1.44 -12.55
N SER A 134 5.39 2.43 -12.07
CA SER A 134 5.75 3.84 -12.25
C SER A 134 7.11 4.18 -11.62
N ASN A 135 7.38 3.62 -10.44
CA ASN A 135 8.68 3.80 -9.77
C ASN A 135 9.83 3.12 -10.52
N LEU A 136 9.62 1.90 -11.04
CA LEU A 136 10.63 1.18 -11.83
C LEU A 136 10.97 1.95 -13.10
N ILE A 137 9.97 2.43 -13.84
CA ILE A 137 10.17 3.26 -15.04
C ILE A 137 10.95 4.53 -14.69
N SER A 138 10.63 5.18 -13.58
CA SER A 138 11.32 6.39 -13.14
C SER A 138 12.79 6.15 -12.82
N GLN A 139 13.10 5.05 -12.11
CA GLN A 139 14.48 4.64 -11.79
C GLN A 139 15.28 4.29 -13.05
N LEU A 140 14.67 3.55 -13.98
CA LEU A 140 15.33 3.19 -15.25
C LEU A 140 15.62 4.42 -16.12
N LYS A 141 14.69 5.40 -16.19
CA LYS A 141 14.92 6.67 -16.86
C LYS A 141 16.08 7.46 -16.26
N GLN A 142 16.15 7.54 -14.93
CA GLN A 142 17.27 8.21 -14.24
C GLN A 142 18.62 7.55 -14.53
N ALA A 143 18.61 6.24 -14.78
CA ALA A 143 19.79 5.46 -15.12
C ALA A 143 20.07 5.40 -16.64
N ASN A 144 19.25 6.02 -17.49
CA ASN A 144 19.28 5.90 -18.96
C ASN A 144 19.27 4.44 -19.44
N ALA A 145 18.43 3.60 -18.84
CA ALA A 145 18.37 2.15 -19.04
C ALA A 145 16.93 1.66 -19.27
N GLU A 146 16.09 2.43 -19.97
CA GLU A 146 14.69 2.09 -20.25
C GLU A 146 14.57 0.78 -21.07
N ASP A 147 15.58 0.45 -21.85
CA ASP A 147 15.69 -0.81 -22.60
C ASP A 147 15.71 -2.05 -21.69
N LYS A 148 16.09 -1.89 -20.41
CA LYS A 148 16.13 -2.96 -19.39
C LYS A 148 14.80 -3.20 -18.69
N TYR A 149 13.74 -2.53 -19.08
CA TYR A 149 12.45 -2.59 -18.39
C TYR A 149 11.93 -4.03 -18.22
N TYR A 150 11.94 -4.83 -19.29
CA TYR A 150 11.45 -6.22 -19.22
C TYR A 150 12.37 -7.15 -18.43
N ASP A 151 13.68 -6.91 -18.45
CA ASP A 151 14.65 -7.65 -17.62
C ASP A 151 14.37 -7.42 -16.14
N VAL A 152 14.07 -6.16 -15.75
CA VAL A 152 13.69 -5.82 -14.38
C VAL A 152 12.37 -6.46 -13.98
N LEU A 153 11.36 -6.42 -14.85
CA LEU A 153 10.08 -7.08 -14.58
C LEU A 153 10.24 -8.58 -14.34
N ALA A 154 11.07 -9.25 -15.12
CA ALA A 154 11.38 -10.68 -14.95
C ALA A 154 12.19 -10.96 -13.67
N GLU A 155 13.00 -10.00 -13.19
CA GLU A 155 13.79 -10.14 -11.99
C GLU A 155 12.98 -9.94 -10.70
N VAL A 156 11.89 -9.13 -10.72
CA VAL A 156 11.05 -8.84 -9.54
C VAL A 156 10.51 -10.11 -8.86
N PRO A 157 9.89 -11.08 -9.56
CA PRO A 157 9.43 -12.33 -8.92
C PRO A 157 10.56 -13.14 -8.30
N ARG A 158 11.75 -13.12 -8.89
CA ARG A 158 12.94 -13.83 -8.39
C ARG A 158 13.44 -13.20 -7.10
N VAL A 159 13.57 -11.87 -7.06
CA VAL A 159 13.96 -11.15 -5.83
C VAL A 159 12.91 -11.36 -4.74
N ARG A 160 11.62 -11.32 -5.09
CA ARG A 160 10.54 -11.61 -4.16
C ARG A 160 10.65 -12.99 -3.53
N ALA A 161 10.93 -14.02 -4.35
CA ALA A 161 11.12 -15.38 -3.86
C ALA A 161 12.35 -15.47 -2.93
N ASP A 162 13.48 -14.91 -3.33
CA ASP A 162 14.70 -14.88 -2.54
C ASP A 162 14.53 -14.18 -1.18
N PHE A 163 13.64 -13.18 -1.12
CA PHE A 163 13.34 -12.44 0.10
C PHE A 163 12.24 -13.10 0.97
N GLY A 164 11.81 -14.32 0.65
CA GLY A 164 10.79 -15.03 1.42
C GLY A 164 9.36 -14.55 1.16
N TYR A 165 9.08 -14.15 -0.06
CA TYR A 165 7.75 -13.75 -0.55
C TYR A 165 7.09 -12.60 0.21
N PRO A 166 7.78 -11.47 0.47
CA PRO A 166 7.14 -10.31 1.08
C PRO A 166 5.91 -9.88 0.28
N PRO A 167 4.84 -9.40 0.94
CA PRO A 167 3.71 -8.80 0.24
C PRO A 167 4.19 -7.59 -0.57
N LEU A 168 3.76 -7.46 -1.83
CA LEU A 168 4.14 -6.34 -2.69
C LEU A 168 3.27 -5.10 -2.42
N VAL A 169 3.34 -4.61 -1.19
CA VAL A 169 2.75 -3.36 -0.72
C VAL A 169 3.84 -2.44 -0.19
N THR A 170 3.56 -1.14 -0.02
CA THR A 170 4.52 -0.20 0.58
C THR A 170 4.84 -0.58 2.03
N PRO A 171 6.12 -0.64 2.44
CA PRO A 171 7.34 -0.30 1.69
C PRO A 171 7.97 -1.47 0.94
N THR A 172 7.54 -2.70 1.18
CA THR A 172 8.19 -3.93 0.70
C THR A 172 8.23 -4.04 -0.84
N SER A 173 7.20 -3.56 -1.53
CA SER A 173 7.19 -3.49 -2.99
C SER A 173 8.32 -2.62 -3.54
N GLN A 174 8.60 -1.48 -2.90
CA GLN A 174 9.68 -0.59 -3.30
C GLN A 174 11.05 -1.23 -3.06
N ILE A 175 11.23 -1.94 -1.94
CA ILE A 175 12.47 -2.64 -1.61
C ILE A 175 12.76 -3.72 -2.64
N VAL A 176 11.79 -4.58 -2.92
CA VAL A 176 11.92 -5.64 -3.94
C VAL A 176 12.21 -5.04 -5.33
N GLY A 177 11.46 -3.99 -5.71
CA GLY A 177 11.64 -3.34 -7.01
C GLY A 177 13.00 -2.69 -7.17
N THR A 178 13.45 -1.92 -6.18
CA THR A 178 14.76 -1.27 -6.22
C THR A 178 15.89 -2.32 -6.27
N GLN A 179 15.77 -3.41 -5.51
CA GLN A 179 16.77 -4.48 -5.58
C GLN A 179 16.77 -5.17 -6.95
N ALA A 180 15.62 -5.38 -7.57
CA ALA A 180 15.54 -5.95 -8.93
C ALA A 180 16.22 -5.02 -9.96
N VAL A 181 15.97 -3.72 -9.90
CA VAL A 181 16.66 -2.72 -10.73
C VAL A 181 18.17 -2.81 -10.53
N MET A 182 18.64 -2.83 -9.29
CA MET A 182 20.09 -2.92 -8.98
C MET A 182 20.71 -4.19 -9.54
N ASN A 183 20.05 -5.35 -9.39
CA ASN A 183 20.55 -6.61 -9.92
C ASN A 183 20.75 -6.55 -11.44
N VAL A 184 19.81 -5.95 -12.17
CA VAL A 184 19.85 -5.83 -13.63
C VAL A 184 20.89 -4.80 -14.08
N LEU A 185 20.93 -3.62 -13.45
CA LEU A 185 21.87 -2.56 -13.84
C LEU A 185 23.34 -2.93 -13.57
N VAL A 186 23.58 -3.61 -12.46
CA VAL A 186 24.96 -4.06 -12.09
C VAL A 186 25.38 -5.30 -12.91
N GLY A 187 24.39 -6.03 -13.48
CA GLY A 187 24.64 -7.25 -14.27
C GLY A 187 24.98 -8.49 -13.46
N GLU A 188 25.00 -8.39 -12.14
CA GLU A 188 25.25 -9.51 -11.21
C GLU A 188 24.30 -9.40 -10.01
N ARG A 189 23.53 -10.49 -9.75
CA ARG A 189 22.53 -10.54 -8.69
C ARG A 189 23.18 -10.42 -7.31
N TYR A 190 22.68 -9.43 -6.52
CA TYR A 190 23.11 -9.16 -5.15
C TYR A 190 24.60 -8.80 -4.98
N LYS A 191 25.26 -8.33 -6.04
CA LYS A 191 26.59 -7.70 -5.92
C LYS A 191 26.48 -6.38 -5.13
N MET A 192 25.37 -5.68 -5.31
CA MET A 192 24.98 -4.53 -4.50
C MET A 192 23.63 -4.82 -3.82
N VAL A 193 23.60 -4.73 -2.49
CA VAL A 193 22.39 -4.91 -1.69
C VAL A 193 22.08 -3.61 -0.97
N THR A 194 20.87 -3.06 -1.20
CA THR A 194 20.47 -1.79 -0.59
C THR A 194 20.34 -1.92 0.94
N LYS A 195 20.36 -0.78 1.65
CA LYS A 195 20.19 -0.75 3.11
C LYS A 195 18.85 -1.37 3.51
N GLU A 196 17.80 -1.02 2.79
CA GLU A 196 16.44 -1.49 3.02
C GLU A 196 16.31 -2.99 2.74
N SER A 197 16.96 -3.48 1.68
CA SER A 197 17.05 -4.92 1.38
C SER A 197 17.76 -5.68 2.50
N LYS A 198 18.85 -5.14 3.04
CA LYS A 198 19.53 -5.73 4.20
C LYS A 198 18.63 -5.76 5.44
N GLY A 199 17.88 -4.68 5.70
CA GLY A 199 16.92 -4.62 6.79
C GLY A 199 15.84 -5.69 6.65
N MET A 200 15.30 -5.89 5.44
CA MET A 200 14.31 -6.94 5.19
C MET A 200 14.89 -8.34 5.42
N LEU A 201 16.09 -8.61 4.90
CA LEU A 201 16.78 -9.90 5.08
C LEU A 201 17.13 -10.20 6.54
N ARG A 202 17.34 -9.17 7.39
CA ARG A 202 17.52 -9.29 8.84
C ARG A 202 16.21 -9.51 9.59
N GLY A 203 15.05 -9.23 9.00
CA GLY A 203 13.76 -9.35 9.68
C GLY A 203 13.25 -8.04 10.31
N GLU A 204 13.86 -6.87 10.00
CA GLU A 204 13.44 -5.55 10.53
C GLU A 204 12.00 -5.18 10.12
N TYR A 205 11.46 -5.82 9.07
CA TYR A 205 10.08 -5.64 8.59
C TYR A 205 9.11 -6.72 9.10
N GLY A 206 9.52 -7.54 10.07
CA GLY A 206 8.73 -8.60 10.65
C GLY A 206 8.89 -9.96 9.96
N LYS A 207 8.07 -10.93 10.39
CA LYS A 207 8.10 -12.30 9.86
C LYS A 207 7.60 -12.35 8.42
N LEU A 208 8.40 -12.93 7.54
CA LEU A 208 8.07 -13.11 6.13
C LEU A 208 7.23 -14.40 5.92
N PRO A 209 6.37 -14.43 4.88
CA PRO A 209 5.51 -15.59 4.59
C PRO A 209 6.27 -16.85 4.24
N GLY A 210 7.40 -16.73 3.54
CA GLY A 210 8.23 -17.83 3.09
C GLY A 210 9.65 -17.79 3.66
N THR A 211 10.45 -18.80 3.30
CA THR A 211 11.85 -18.90 3.69
C THR A 211 12.70 -17.92 2.87
N VAL A 212 13.53 -17.15 3.55
CA VAL A 212 14.53 -16.28 2.90
C VAL A 212 15.69 -17.15 2.38
N ASN A 213 16.20 -16.78 1.21
CA ASN A 213 17.35 -17.45 0.61
C ASN A 213 18.64 -17.14 1.40
N GLU A 214 19.22 -18.15 2.04
CA GLU A 214 20.42 -18.00 2.89
C GLU A 214 21.68 -17.58 2.11
N GLU A 215 21.80 -17.96 0.82
CA GLU A 215 22.89 -17.47 -0.03
C GLU A 215 22.80 -15.96 -0.24
N VAL A 216 21.57 -15.44 -0.35
CA VAL A 216 21.35 -14.00 -0.50
C VAL A 216 21.63 -13.27 0.81
N ARG A 217 21.28 -13.84 1.97
CA ARG A 217 21.71 -13.30 3.27
C ARG A 217 23.24 -13.23 3.39
N ALA A 218 23.93 -14.32 3.01
CA ALA A 218 25.38 -14.35 3.03
C ALA A 218 26.01 -13.29 2.12
N LYS A 219 25.50 -13.13 0.88
CA LYS A 219 25.93 -12.06 -0.05
C LYS A 219 25.67 -10.66 0.51
N ALA A 220 24.59 -10.48 1.26
CA ALA A 220 24.27 -9.22 1.93
C ALA A 220 25.15 -8.94 3.17
N GLY A 221 25.99 -9.89 3.58
CA GLY A 221 26.84 -9.82 4.76
C GLY A 221 26.08 -9.96 6.07
N ILE A 222 24.95 -10.67 6.07
CA ILE A 222 24.11 -10.90 7.24
C ILE A 222 24.40 -12.30 7.77
N LYS A 223 24.77 -12.39 9.03
CA LYS A 223 25.02 -13.65 9.72
C LYS A 223 23.76 -14.16 10.40
N PRO A 224 23.67 -15.47 10.71
CA PRO A 224 22.51 -16.03 11.40
C PRO A 224 22.16 -15.32 12.73
N GLU A 225 23.16 -14.89 13.47
CA GLU A 225 23.00 -14.15 14.72
C GLU A 225 22.45 -12.73 14.57
N ASP A 226 22.54 -12.15 13.37
CA ASP A 226 22.01 -10.81 13.07
C ASP A 226 20.52 -10.84 12.74
N VAL A 227 19.92 -12.04 12.62
CA VAL A 227 18.51 -12.18 12.20
C VAL A 227 17.58 -11.97 13.39
N ILE A 228 16.68 -10.99 13.23
CA ILE A 228 15.63 -10.69 14.21
C ILE A 228 14.53 -11.75 14.13
N THR A 229 14.30 -12.45 15.23
CA THR A 229 13.29 -13.52 15.33
C THR A 229 12.08 -13.14 16.19
N CYS A 230 12.18 -12.06 16.97
CA CYS A 230 11.08 -11.46 17.74
C CYS A 230 10.33 -10.41 16.90
N ARG A 231 9.30 -9.81 17.47
CA ARG A 231 8.63 -8.65 16.87
C ARG A 231 9.60 -7.46 16.84
N PRO A 232 9.95 -6.89 15.68
CA PRO A 232 10.96 -5.81 15.60
C PRO A 232 10.62 -4.58 16.45
N ALA A 233 9.32 -4.26 16.59
CA ALA A 233 8.88 -3.13 17.39
C ALA A 233 9.21 -3.27 18.90
N ASP A 234 9.43 -4.50 19.39
CA ASP A 234 9.79 -4.73 20.79
C ASP A 234 11.26 -4.39 21.10
N LEU A 235 12.05 -4.15 20.04
CA LEU A 235 13.46 -3.71 20.11
C LEU A 235 13.61 -2.18 20.06
N LEU A 236 12.50 -1.46 19.85
CA LEU A 236 12.52 0.01 19.74
C LEU A 236 12.31 0.64 21.13
N GLU A 237 13.18 1.60 21.46
CA GLU A 237 12.96 2.44 22.62
C GLU A 237 11.82 3.44 22.39
N PRO A 238 11.01 3.76 23.41
CA PRO A 238 9.94 4.74 23.30
C PRO A 238 10.51 6.15 23.02
N GLU A 239 10.30 6.69 21.83
CA GLU A 239 10.85 7.97 21.40
C GLU A 239 9.94 9.18 21.71
N LEU A 240 8.65 8.95 21.93
CA LEU A 240 7.69 10.05 22.11
C LEU A 240 8.03 11.03 23.26
N PRO A 241 8.54 10.58 24.43
CA PRO A 241 8.99 11.49 25.48
C PRO A 241 10.12 12.41 25.03
N LYS A 242 11.05 11.91 24.22
CA LYS A 242 12.15 12.69 23.63
C LYS A 242 11.60 13.79 22.70
N TYR A 243 10.68 13.45 21.81
CA TYR A 243 10.09 14.44 20.90
C TYR A 243 9.23 15.49 21.61
N ARG A 244 8.53 15.13 22.69
CA ARG A 244 7.81 16.10 23.51
C ARG A 244 8.74 17.14 24.13
N GLU A 245 9.90 16.73 24.60
CA GLU A 245 10.89 17.66 25.15
C GLU A 245 11.58 18.48 24.07
N GLU A 246 11.99 17.84 22.97
CA GLU A 246 12.66 18.50 21.84
C GLU A 246 11.80 19.61 21.21
N TYR A 247 10.50 19.37 21.09
CA TYR A 247 9.58 20.28 20.40
C TYR A 247 8.62 21.04 21.34
N LYS A 248 8.88 21.07 22.63
CA LYS A 248 8.01 21.73 23.63
C LYS A 248 7.66 23.19 23.34
N ASP A 249 8.56 23.93 22.69
CA ASP A 249 8.35 25.33 22.35
C ASP A 249 7.58 25.51 21.03
N LEU A 250 7.63 24.53 20.17
CA LEU A 250 7.01 24.56 18.84
C LEU A 250 5.64 23.90 18.81
N ALA A 251 5.50 22.74 19.45
CA ALA A 251 4.26 21.97 19.50
C ALA A 251 3.24 22.62 20.43
N ARG A 252 1.97 22.61 20.03
CA ARG A 252 0.83 23.12 20.82
C ARG A 252 -0.16 22.04 21.22
N SER A 253 -0.02 20.86 20.63
CA SER A 253 -0.84 19.68 20.91
C SER A 253 -0.02 18.40 20.72
N GLU A 254 -0.59 17.26 21.13
CA GLU A 254 0.04 15.95 20.94
C GLU A 254 0.15 15.60 19.43
N GLU A 255 -0.83 16.02 18.63
CA GLU A 255 -0.80 15.83 17.16
C GLU A 255 0.35 16.60 16.51
N ASP A 256 0.72 17.75 17.09
CA ASP A 256 1.91 18.49 16.64
C ASP A 256 3.19 17.70 16.93
N VAL A 257 3.31 17.11 18.12
CA VAL A 257 4.46 16.27 18.46
C VAL A 257 4.55 15.07 17.55
N LEU A 258 3.43 14.39 17.31
CA LEU A 258 3.36 13.26 16.37
C LEU A 258 3.72 13.67 14.94
N SER A 259 3.23 14.82 14.49
CA SER A 259 3.56 15.34 13.16
C SER A 259 5.04 15.65 13.02
N LEU A 260 5.66 16.24 14.06
CA LEU A 260 7.09 16.56 14.09
C LEU A 260 7.96 15.29 14.12
N ALA A 261 7.54 14.27 14.86
CA ALA A 261 8.22 12.98 14.90
C ALA A 261 8.16 12.24 13.56
N LEU A 262 6.98 12.22 12.91
CA LEU A 262 6.73 11.48 11.67
C LEU A 262 7.23 12.22 10.42
N PHE A 263 7.22 13.55 10.42
CA PHE A 263 7.56 14.40 9.28
C PHE A 263 8.59 15.49 9.62
N PRO A 264 9.79 15.14 10.14
CA PRO A 264 10.75 16.08 10.68
C PRO A 264 11.26 17.12 9.67
N GLN A 265 11.18 16.83 8.37
CA GLN A 265 11.64 17.74 7.32
C GLN A 265 10.58 18.78 6.90
N VAL A 266 9.30 18.50 7.11
CA VAL A 266 8.17 19.31 6.61
C VAL A 266 7.38 19.96 7.74
N ALA A 267 7.08 19.20 8.80
CA ALA A 267 6.20 19.64 9.88
C ALA A 267 6.70 20.89 10.63
N PRO A 268 8.01 21.07 10.92
CA PRO A 268 8.47 22.26 11.64
C PRO A 268 8.13 23.56 10.89
N LYS A 269 8.33 23.58 9.58
CA LYS A 269 8.03 24.74 8.73
C LYS A 269 6.53 25.05 8.71
N PHE A 270 5.70 24.01 8.59
CA PHE A 270 4.24 24.16 8.59
C PHE A 270 3.73 24.67 9.94
N ILE A 271 4.15 24.06 11.04
CA ILE A 271 3.69 24.39 12.40
C ILE A 271 4.14 25.80 12.78
N ASN A 272 5.38 26.19 12.48
CA ASN A 272 5.85 27.57 12.65
C ASN A 272 4.95 28.57 11.93
N ARG A 273 4.68 28.37 10.65
CA ARG A 273 3.81 29.23 9.85
C ARG A 273 2.39 29.32 10.41
N ARG A 274 1.82 28.18 10.85
CA ARG A 274 0.51 28.14 11.51
C ARG A 274 0.54 28.94 12.83
N ASN A 275 1.56 28.74 13.65
CA ASN A 275 1.70 29.40 14.96
C ASN A 275 1.84 30.92 14.85
N LEU A 276 2.47 31.43 13.77
CA LEU A 276 2.55 32.86 13.49
C LEU A 276 1.17 33.45 13.10
N ARG A 277 0.33 32.68 12.41
CA ARG A 277 -1.03 33.12 12.03
C ARG A 277 -2.03 33.08 13.19
N THR A 278 -1.83 32.18 14.14
CA THR A 278 -2.67 31.99 15.31
C THR A 278 -1.82 32.06 16.58
N PRO A 279 -1.36 33.27 16.99
CA PRO A 279 -0.55 33.39 18.20
C PRO A 279 -1.32 32.88 19.43
N LYS A 280 -0.60 32.27 20.39
CA LYS A 280 -1.18 31.90 21.69
C LYS A 280 -1.75 33.17 22.31
N PRO A 281 -2.97 33.15 22.90
CA PRO A 281 -3.43 34.28 23.68
C PRO A 281 -2.44 34.55 24.79
N HIS A 282 -1.99 35.81 24.91
CA HIS A 282 -1.16 36.24 26.04
C HIS A 282 -1.92 35.88 27.31
N ARG A 283 -1.33 35.10 28.20
CA ARG A 283 -1.80 35.03 29.59
C ARG A 283 -1.69 36.46 30.14
N THR A 284 -2.79 37.17 30.24
CA THR A 284 -2.89 38.36 31.04
C THR A 284 -2.53 37.93 32.45
N MET A 285 -1.38 38.42 32.96
CA MET A 285 -1.10 38.33 34.39
C MET A 285 -2.28 39.00 35.12
N ALA A 286 -2.94 38.27 35.99
CA ALA A 286 -3.88 38.85 36.92
C ALA A 286 -3.12 39.93 37.72
N PRO A 287 -3.68 41.12 37.91
CA PRO A 287 -3.05 42.09 38.79
C PRO A 287 -2.98 41.51 40.20
N ILE A 288 -1.82 41.71 40.84
CA ILE A 288 -1.51 41.35 42.22
C ILE A 288 -2.44 42.08 43.18
#